data_5f77ce247f3734250e5d4e98c1526925
#
_entry.id   5f77ce247f3734250e5d4e98c1526925
#
_cell.length_a   1.000
_cell.length_b   1.000
_cell.length_c   1.000
_cell.angle_alpha   90.00
_cell.angle_beta   90.00
_cell.angle_gamma   90.00
#
_symmetry.space_group_name_H-M   'P 1'
#
loop_
_entity.id
_entity.type
_entity.pdbx_description
1 polymer ?
#
loop_
_entity_poly.entity_id
_entity_poly.type
_entity_poly.pdbx_seq_one_letter_code
_entity_poly.pdbx_strand_id
1 'polypeptide(L)'
;ANRTDMTTLLDYSLTCITEPTNLPVTLTEAKKQCEIADTDTAHDAQVLGLIQAATKLVERDSRRKLICQTWDQTCDEWPSEEYLPLRVGPLISVSSVKYYDTSGVQQTWTSTNYEVDTARNRPAVWLAYGVDWPSA
;
A
#
# COMPACT_ATOMS: atom_id res chain seq x y z
N ALA A 1 -16.65 1.82 -34.07
CA ALA A 1 -16.88 1.06 -32.83
C ALA A 1 -16.14 1.74 -31.68
N ASN A 2 -16.85 2.58 -30.98
CA ASN A 2 -16.31 3.30 -29.81
C ASN A 2 -16.32 2.35 -28.63
N ARG A 3 -15.20 1.74 -28.34
CA ARG A 3 -14.97 1.07 -27.07
C ARG A 3 -14.62 2.14 -26.04
N THR A 4 -15.63 2.69 -25.42
CA THR A 4 -15.45 3.45 -24.20
C THR A 4 -15.10 2.44 -23.10
N ASP A 5 -13.81 2.22 -22.91
CA ASP A 5 -13.29 1.47 -21.79
C ASP A 5 -13.43 2.37 -20.55
N MET A 6 -14.66 2.43 -20.05
CA MET A 6 -14.92 2.96 -18.72
C MET A 6 -14.59 1.83 -17.73
N THR A 7 -13.30 1.62 -17.52
CA THR A 7 -12.84 1.02 -16.26
C THR A 7 -13.33 1.96 -15.18
N THR A 8 -14.42 1.60 -14.51
CA THR A 8 -14.94 2.32 -13.36
C THR A 8 -13.81 2.31 -12.34
N LEU A 9 -13.11 3.43 -12.23
CA LEU A 9 -12.09 3.59 -11.21
C LEU A 9 -12.84 3.58 -9.88
N LEU A 10 -12.76 2.46 -9.16
CA LEU A 10 -13.22 2.38 -7.78
C LEU A 10 -12.63 3.54 -7.00
N ASP A 11 -13.48 4.38 -6.45
CA ASP A 11 -13.06 5.38 -5.48
C ASP A 11 -12.49 4.66 -4.27
N TYR A 12 -11.31 5.09 -3.86
CA TYR A 12 -10.62 4.50 -2.71
C TYR A 12 -9.91 5.57 -1.90
N SER A 13 -9.78 5.32 -0.62
CA SER A 13 -8.91 6.07 0.26
C SER A 13 -7.81 5.17 0.83
N LEU A 14 -6.67 5.77 1.13
CA LEU A 14 -5.51 5.08 1.71
C LEU A 14 -5.12 5.77 3.00
N THR A 15 -5.02 5.01 4.07
CA THR A 15 -4.57 5.49 5.37
C THR A 15 -3.39 4.65 5.85
N CYS A 16 -2.27 5.31 6.15
CA CYS A 16 -1.13 4.64 6.77
C CYS A 16 -1.44 4.39 8.25
N ILE A 17 -1.47 3.14 8.65
CA ILE A 17 -1.75 2.73 10.03
C ILE A 17 -0.46 2.62 10.83
N THR A 18 0.57 2.06 10.22
CA THR A 18 1.89 1.93 10.85
C THR A 18 2.95 2.47 9.91
N GLU A 19 3.53 3.61 10.31
CA GLU A 19 4.66 4.19 9.58
C GLU A 19 5.94 3.38 9.79
N PRO A 20 6.88 3.41 8.84
CA PRO A 20 8.16 2.75 8.99
C PRO A 20 8.98 3.41 10.10
N THR A 21 9.55 2.59 10.98
CA THR A 21 10.45 3.06 12.05
C THR A 21 11.88 3.27 11.57
N ASN A 22 12.25 2.68 10.44
CA ASN A 22 13.58 2.76 9.88
C ASN A 22 13.59 3.53 8.56
N LEU A 23 14.75 4.04 8.21
CA LEU A 23 14.98 4.64 6.90
C LEU A 23 15.60 3.60 5.95
N PRO A 24 15.34 3.68 4.62
CA PRO A 24 15.95 2.77 3.65
C PRO A 24 17.48 2.93 3.56
N VAL A 25 17.99 4.10 3.93
CA VAL A 25 19.42 4.44 4.02
C VAL A 25 19.68 5.01 5.40
N THR A 26 20.73 4.56 6.06
CA THR A 26 21.12 5.08 7.37
C THR A 26 21.77 6.46 7.25
N LEU A 27 21.72 7.23 8.34
CA LEU A 27 22.41 8.53 8.38
C LEU A 27 23.91 8.41 8.10
N THR A 28 24.57 7.39 8.66
CA THR A 28 25.99 7.12 8.44
C THR A 28 26.33 6.83 6.97
N GLU A 29 25.52 5.99 6.31
CA GLU A 29 25.68 5.70 4.88
C GLU A 29 25.51 6.96 4.02
N ALA A 30 24.49 7.76 4.32
CA ALA A 30 24.25 9.01 3.59
C ALA A 30 25.38 10.03 3.81
N LYS A 31 25.86 10.20 5.04
CA LYS A 31 26.99 11.09 5.35
C LYS A 31 28.24 10.65 4.61
N LYS A 32 28.52 9.36 4.60
CA LYS A 32 29.67 8.80 3.87
C LYS A 32 29.60 9.08 2.37
N GLN A 33 28.41 8.96 1.79
CA GLN A 33 28.18 9.27 0.37
C GLN A 33 28.35 10.76 0.06
N CYS A 34 28.03 11.63 1.03
CA CYS A 34 28.19 13.10 0.93
C CYS A 34 29.58 13.60 1.36
N GLU A 35 30.51 12.70 1.68
CA GLU A 35 31.85 13.03 2.19
C GLU A 35 31.81 13.84 3.50
N ILE A 36 30.78 13.68 4.32
CA ILE A 36 30.63 14.30 5.63
C ILE A 36 31.20 13.35 6.69
N ALA A 37 32.05 13.85 7.56
CA ALA A 37 32.62 13.05 8.65
C ALA A 37 31.50 12.60 9.63
N ASP A 38 31.58 11.36 10.12
CA ASP A 38 30.61 10.83 11.08
C ASP A 38 30.53 11.66 12.39
N THR A 39 31.65 12.31 12.75
CA THR A 39 31.76 13.19 13.92
C THR A 39 31.09 14.55 13.73
N ASP A 40 30.81 14.96 12.50
CA ASP A 40 30.10 16.21 12.20
C ASP A 40 28.60 16.02 12.37
N THR A 41 28.07 16.42 13.51
CA THR A 41 26.65 16.34 13.85
C THR A 41 25.85 17.57 13.45
N ALA A 42 26.52 18.63 13.00
CA ALA A 42 25.85 19.90 12.67
C ALA A 42 24.88 19.73 11.47
N HIS A 43 25.15 18.80 10.58
CA HIS A 43 24.36 18.55 9.37
C HIS A 43 23.38 17.37 9.47
N ASP A 44 23.33 16.67 10.61
CA ASP A 44 22.53 15.43 10.77
C ASP A 44 21.05 15.64 10.46
N ALA A 45 20.45 16.69 11.00
CA ALA A 45 19.03 16.99 10.75
C ALA A 45 18.75 17.27 9.27
N GLN A 46 19.66 17.97 8.61
CA GLN A 46 19.53 18.27 7.18
C GLN A 46 19.64 17.01 6.33
N VAL A 47 20.63 16.15 6.62
CA VAL A 47 20.82 14.88 5.92
C VAL A 47 19.61 13.95 6.11
N LEU A 48 19.09 13.85 7.34
CA LEU A 48 17.88 13.07 7.62
C LEU A 48 16.68 13.58 6.82
N GLY A 49 16.49 14.89 6.74
CA GLY A 49 15.44 15.50 5.92
C GLY A 49 15.58 15.16 4.44
N LEU A 50 16.80 15.15 3.91
CA LEU A 50 17.07 14.77 2.53
C LEU A 50 16.80 13.28 2.27
N ILE A 51 17.16 12.38 3.21
CA ILE A 51 16.86 10.95 3.10
C ILE A 51 15.35 10.75 3.04
N GLN A 52 14.58 11.40 3.91
CA GLN A 52 13.13 11.30 3.93
C GLN A 52 12.50 11.83 2.64
N ALA A 53 12.97 12.96 2.13
CA ALA A 53 12.48 13.55 0.89
C ALA A 53 12.77 12.65 -0.31
N ALA A 54 14.00 12.13 -0.41
CA ALA A 54 14.40 11.19 -1.45
C ALA A 54 13.59 9.88 -1.39
N THR A 55 13.36 9.35 -0.19
CA THR A 55 12.52 8.15 0.02
C THR A 55 11.11 8.37 -0.52
N LYS A 56 10.47 9.48 -0.13
CA LYS A 56 9.12 9.82 -0.62
C LYS A 56 9.08 9.98 -2.14
N LEU A 57 10.10 10.57 -2.73
CA LEU A 57 10.19 10.74 -4.18
C LEU A 57 10.28 9.39 -4.89
N VAL A 58 11.18 8.52 -4.45
CA VAL A 58 11.36 7.18 -5.03
C VAL A 58 10.11 6.33 -4.86
N GLU A 59 9.48 6.34 -3.67
CA GLU A 59 8.24 5.62 -3.42
C GLU A 59 7.09 6.10 -4.31
N ARG A 60 6.99 7.41 -4.52
CA ARG A 60 5.97 8.01 -5.41
C ARG A 60 6.20 7.58 -6.86
N ASP A 61 7.42 7.72 -7.36
CA ASP A 61 7.73 7.48 -8.76
C ASP A 61 7.71 5.99 -9.11
N SER A 62 8.19 5.13 -8.21
CA SER A 62 8.13 3.67 -8.36
C SER A 62 6.76 3.07 -8.04
N ARG A 63 5.90 3.80 -7.32
CA ARG A 63 4.64 3.30 -6.73
C ARG A 63 4.85 2.09 -5.79
N ARG A 64 6.00 2.04 -5.15
CA ARG A 64 6.39 0.96 -4.23
C ARG A 64 6.87 1.54 -2.92
N LYS A 65 6.53 0.87 -1.83
CA LYS A 65 7.05 1.21 -0.51
C LYS A 65 8.39 0.52 -0.29
N LEU A 66 9.38 1.27 0.17
CA LEU A 66 10.74 0.76 0.37
C LEU A 66 10.90 0.04 1.71
N ILE A 67 10.13 0.44 2.71
CA ILE A 67 10.15 -0.14 4.06
C ILE A 67 8.78 -0.70 4.39
N CYS A 68 8.73 -1.78 5.17
CA CYS A 68 7.49 -2.39 5.63
C CYS A 68 6.60 -1.37 6.36
N GLN A 69 5.36 -1.28 5.93
CA GLN A 69 4.34 -0.37 6.44
C GLN A 69 2.99 -1.08 6.41
N THR A 70 2.07 -0.66 7.26
CA THR A 70 0.69 -1.17 7.23
C THR A 70 -0.24 -0.07 6.74
N TRP A 71 -1.08 -0.43 5.79
CA TRP A 71 -2.03 0.47 5.16
C TRP A 71 -3.43 -0.10 5.20
N ASP A 72 -4.40 0.77 5.45
CA ASP A 72 -5.80 0.49 5.19
C ASP A 72 -6.19 1.09 3.85
N GLN A 73 -6.82 0.28 3.01
CA GLN A 73 -7.47 0.73 1.79
C GLN A 73 -8.97 0.57 1.98
N THR A 74 -9.70 1.68 1.87
CA THR A 74 -11.16 1.70 1.95
C THR A 74 -11.70 2.00 0.56
N CYS A 75 -12.69 1.23 0.12
CA CYS A 75 -13.43 1.44 -1.12
C CYS A 75 -14.90 1.65 -0.80
N ASP A 76 -15.57 2.48 -1.59
CA ASP A 76 -16.99 2.80 -1.35
C ASP A 76 -17.92 1.67 -1.79
N GLU A 77 -17.47 0.85 -2.74
CA GLU A 77 -18.22 -0.28 -3.28
C GLU A 77 -17.31 -1.46 -3.62
N TRP A 78 -17.89 -2.63 -3.81
CA TRP A 78 -17.19 -3.78 -4.33
C TRP A 78 -16.92 -3.63 -5.82
N PRO A 79 -15.79 -4.15 -6.34
CA PRO A 79 -15.53 -4.13 -7.76
C PRO A 79 -16.52 -5.01 -8.52
N SER A 80 -16.81 -4.67 -9.76
CA SER A 80 -17.53 -5.53 -10.69
C SER A 80 -16.72 -6.74 -11.16
N GLU A 81 -15.41 -6.66 -10.97
CA GLU A 81 -14.44 -7.69 -11.35
C GLU A 81 -14.29 -8.73 -10.23
N GLU A 82 -13.74 -9.89 -10.58
CA GLU A 82 -13.45 -10.96 -9.61
C GLU A 82 -12.25 -10.66 -8.70
N TYR A 83 -11.73 -9.43 -8.73
CA TYR A 83 -10.60 -9.02 -7.92
C TYR A 83 -10.70 -7.56 -7.47
N LEU A 84 -10.18 -7.30 -6.28
CA LEU A 84 -10.01 -5.97 -5.72
C LEU A 84 -8.54 -5.55 -5.85
N PRO A 85 -8.22 -4.54 -6.68
CA PRO A 85 -6.84 -4.08 -6.82
C PRO A 85 -6.37 -3.34 -5.57
N LEU A 86 -5.19 -3.70 -5.08
CA LEU A 86 -4.53 -2.98 -4.00
C LEU A 86 -3.58 -1.93 -4.57
N ARG A 87 -3.62 -0.75 -3.99
CA ARG A 87 -2.92 0.44 -4.52
C ARG A 87 -1.53 0.65 -3.93
N VAL A 88 -1.21 -0.05 -2.86
CA VAL A 88 0.09 0.01 -2.19
C VAL A 88 0.81 -1.33 -2.36
N GLY A 89 2.05 -1.27 -2.78
CA GLY A 89 2.90 -2.45 -2.98
C GLY A 89 4.35 -2.19 -2.63
N PRO A 90 5.18 -3.23 -2.60
CA PRO A 90 4.85 -4.65 -2.75
C PRO A 90 4.02 -5.18 -1.57
N LEU A 91 3.09 -6.09 -1.85
CA LEU A 91 2.24 -6.68 -0.83
C LEU A 91 2.97 -7.83 -0.13
N ILE A 92 2.98 -7.82 1.18
CA ILE A 92 3.48 -8.93 2.02
C ILE A 92 2.31 -9.82 2.41
N SER A 93 1.25 -9.23 2.96
CA SER A 93 0.05 -9.95 3.40
C SER A 93 -1.15 -9.02 3.50
N VAL A 94 -2.33 -9.60 3.56
CA VAL A 94 -3.58 -8.93 3.92
C VAL A 94 -4.02 -9.45 5.27
N SER A 95 -4.14 -8.57 6.25
CA SER A 95 -4.52 -8.94 7.63
C SER A 95 -6.00 -9.29 7.73
N SER A 96 -6.86 -8.51 7.10
CA SER A 96 -8.31 -8.74 7.08
C SER A 96 -8.97 -7.95 5.96
N VAL A 97 -10.08 -8.46 5.48
CA VAL A 97 -11.02 -7.75 4.61
C VAL A 97 -12.30 -7.55 5.42
N LYS A 98 -12.78 -6.32 5.50
CA LYS A 98 -13.99 -5.95 6.25
C LYS A 98 -14.94 -5.22 5.34
N TYR A 99 -16.23 -5.34 5.63
CA TYR A 99 -17.28 -4.62 4.90
C TYR A 99 -18.43 -4.29 5.84
N TYR A 100 -19.27 -3.37 5.44
CA TYR A 100 -20.53 -3.08 6.14
C TYR A 100 -21.65 -3.81 5.41
N ASP A 101 -22.44 -4.55 6.16
CA ASP A 101 -23.61 -5.25 5.59
C ASP A 101 -24.78 -4.27 5.34
N THR A 102 -25.84 -4.76 4.73
CA THR A 102 -27.04 -3.98 4.42
C THR A 102 -27.75 -3.38 5.65
N SER A 103 -27.37 -3.81 6.86
CA SER A 103 -27.84 -3.26 8.14
C SER A 103 -26.88 -2.22 8.72
N GLY A 104 -25.76 -1.93 8.03
CA GLY A 104 -24.73 -1.02 8.49
C GLY A 104 -23.81 -1.59 9.59
N VAL A 105 -23.80 -2.92 9.77
CA VAL A 105 -22.93 -3.57 10.75
C VAL A 105 -21.65 -4.03 10.09
N GLN A 106 -20.49 -3.71 10.71
CA GLN A 106 -19.21 -4.12 10.19
C GLN A 106 -19.02 -5.63 10.35
N GLN A 107 -18.73 -6.30 9.25
CA GLN A 107 -18.44 -7.72 9.18
C GLN A 107 -16.99 -7.94 8.75
N THR A 108 -16.40 -9.04 9.20
CA THR A 108 -15.10 -9.51 8.70
C THR A 108 -15.34 -10.61 7.68
N TRP A 109 -14.84 -10.40 6.48
CA TRP A 109 -14.96 -11.41 5.42
C TRP A 109 -13.96 -12.53 5.66
N THR A 110 -14.46 -13.77 5.63
CA THR A 110 -13.66 -14.96 5.94
C THR A 110 -12.56 -15.14 4.90
N SER A 111 -11.34 -15.40 5.35
CA SER A 111 -10.17 -15.55 4.48
C SER A 111 -10.24 -16.74 3.50
N THR A 112 -11.16 -17.68 3.71
CA THR A 112 -11.45 -18.78 2.77
C THR A 112 -12.17 -18.32 1.51
N ASN A 113 -12.76 -17.13 1.53
CA ASN A 113 -13.56 -16.59 0.42
C ASN A 113 -12.72 -15.78 -0.57
N TYR A 114 -11.45 -15.56 -0.29
CA TYR A 114 -10.56 -14.80 -1.16
C TYR A 114 -9.14 -15.35 -1.15
N GLU A 115 -8.43 -15.05 -2.22
CA GLU A 115 -7.02 -15.37 -2.39
C GLU A 115 -6.20 -14.08 -2.51
N VAL A 116 -5.00 -14.08 -1.94
CA VAL A 116 -4.11 -12.91 -1.98
C VAL A 116 -2.91 -13.24 -2.85
N ASP A 117 -2.75 -12.50 -3.95
CA ASP A 117 -1.59 -12.64 -4.83
C ASP A 117 -0.53 -11.60 -4.44
N THR A 118 0.52 -12.07 -3.78
CA THR A 118 1.66 -11.25 -3.35
C THR A 118 2.78 -11.19 -4.38
N ALA A 119 2.75 -12.02 -5.41
CA ALA A 119 3.83 -12.17 -6.37
C ALA A 119 3.75 -11.13 -7.51
N ARG A 120 2.60 -10.53 -7.73
CA ARG A 120 2.38 -9.58 -8.82
C ARG A 120 2.88 -8.18 -8.49
N ASN A 121 3.32 -7.46 -9.51
CA ASN A 121 3.66 -6.03 -9.38
C ASN A 121 2.46 -5.16 -8.97
N ARG A 122 1.26 -5.57 -9.33
CA ARG A 122 -0.01 -4.97 -8.89
C ARG A 122 -0.73 -5.99 -8.02
N PRO A 123 -0.58 -5.89 -6.71
CA PRO A 123 -1.24 -6.81 -5.80
C PRO A 123 -2.75 -6.67 -5.86
N ALA A 124 -3.44 -7.76 -5.63
CA ALA A 124 -4.90 -7.79 -5.60
C ALA A 124 -5.40 -8.88 -4.66
N VAL A 125 -6.61 -8.69 -4.17
CA VAL A 125 -7.40 -9.72 -3.50
C VAL A 125 -8.36 -10.29 -4.53
N TRP A 126 -8.29 -11.59 -4.77
CA TRP A 126 -9.11 -12.31 -5.73
C TRP A 126 -10.22 -13.07 -5.02
N LEU A 127 -11.36 -13.19 -5.67
CA LEU A 127 -12.41 -14.10 -5.20
C LEU A 127 -11.92 -15.55 -5.25
N ALA A 128 -12.23 -16.33 -4.22
CA ALA A 128 -12.06 -17.77 -4.29
C ALA A 128 -13.04 -18.37 -5.31
N TYR A 129 -12.71 -19.53 -5.87
CA TYR A 129 -13.53 -20.17 -6.88
C TYR A 129 -14.97 -20.38 -6.42
N GLY A 130 -15.93 -19.88 -7.17
CA GLY A 130 -17.36 -20.02 -6.90
C GLY A 130 -17.88 -19.16 -5.77
N VAL A 131 -17.16 -18.11 -5.38
CA VAL A 131 -17.57 -17.15 -4.35
C VAL A 131 -17.85 -15.81 -5.02
N ASP A 132 -18.93 -15.16 -4.58
CA ASP A 132 -19.29 -13.80 -4.98
C ASP A 132 -18.94 -12.78 -3.87
N TRP A 133 -18.87 -11.50 -4.24
CA TRP A 133 -18.71 -10.43 -3.26
C TRP A 133 -19.92 -10.40 -2.31
N PRO A 134 -19.70 -10.12 -1.01
CA PRO A 134 -20.80 -10.04 -0.05
C PRO A 134 -21.70 -8.85 -0.36
N SER A 135 -22.97 -8.99 -0.01
CA SER A 135 -23.92 -7.87 -0.11
C SER A 135 -23.57 -6.80 0.94
N ALA A 136 -23.32 -5.59 0.49
CA ALA A 136 -22.96 -4.44 1.30
C ALA A 136 -23.96 -3.30 1.07
#